data_713f3a34aeea9a667375d1e4d1889722
#
_entry.id   713f3a34aeea9a667375d1e4d1889722
#
_cell.length_a   1.000
_cell.length_b   1.000
_cell.length_c   1.000
_cell.angle_alpha   90.00
_cell.angle_beta   90.00
_cell.angle_gamma   90.00
#
_symmetry.space_group_name_H-M   'P 1'
#
loop_
_entity.id
_entity.type
_entity.pdbx_description
1 polymer ?
#
loop_
_entity_poly.entity_id
_entity_poly.type
_entity_poly.pdbx_seq_one_letter_code
_entity_poly.pdbx_strand_id
1 'polypeptide(L)'
;MRGIVALILTLTAALSAGPALSAESFLAPAVTQGSLEVTLIPSASVAAGASAVVSFGVPFPRGSISEEGLSSLKVSANGIEIPAFVSQLTPWRHRRSPALNGASVRIALVQVERPFATVGAPIAVSVSWGGAPRTLNRPQRLTRAETWSPVNDGGFTVADNVFEPRVYAVLPRDWLVRGTLRANQTLPFDASNQNVRDDPAAMDAILTWPGFTEADRAFKNNFYTVVNGDDPAVTVANQCPFKTAFEPWLYDRAATMFSLYLRSGSFSALREAVRNAEFYRARVTANGEFSLKPGDNKYAFNESLAYAFWLTGDATFLPEINRTADAHNASPHAWTAALGFWTERMVAFKLMAHLIAWEVDGAASRSSSIDAIVAALGVHQNGANGAIPASGRVDGGFYHLGSQHDGDWDAAAFGGSTWMTALLSDALRRAYPSDETQALADTIRRSGAFFRQSLRTESGQYGVSTRAPRYVVEYDGSDFAQASPLHDEEHALDVSAALAWADYFGALNGPRDPLLAPAIAQVYLTYDLSVNFWIRPAGPLSGLAAFRVNPWRKWGWEHRTSDGLSWAMLASSVESPLFANGFEVLSSKRTVLK
;
A
#
# COMPACT_ATOMS: atom_id res chain seq x y z
N MET A 1 36.84 -64.80 -29.71
CA MET A 1 36.08 -63.63 -30.11
C MET A 1 34.86 -63.56 -29.21
N ARG A 2 34.87 -62.69 -28.24
CA ARG A 2 33.79 -62.53 -27.24
C ARG A 2 33.02 -61.27 -27.56
N GLY A 3 31.73 -61.41 -27.88
CA GLY A 3 30.81 -60.33 -28.12
C GLY A 3 30.32 -59.79 -26.79
N ILE A 4 30.41 -58.43 -26.60
CA ILE A 4 29.82 -57.74 -25.49
C ILE A 4 28.47 -57.20 -25.95
N VAL A 5 27.40 -57.69 -25.33
CA VAL A 5 26.05 -57.15 -25.49
C VAL A 5 25.89 -55.98 -24.46
N ALA A 6 25.72 -54.76 -24.96
CA ALA A 6 25.42 -53.60 -24.14
C ALA A 6 23.90 -53.55 -23.89
N LEU A 7 23.49 -53.70 -22.63
CA LEU A 7 22.12 -53.51 -22.16
C LEU A 7 21.88 -52.01 -21.86
N ILE A 8 21.11 -51.34 -22.69
CA ILE A 8 20.66 -49.94 -22.42
C ILE A 8 19.42 -50.05 -21.54
N LEU A 9 19.57 -49.73 -20.25
CA LEU A 9 18.44 -49.46 -19.33
C LEU A 9 17.94 -48.05 -19.57
N THR A 10 16.80 -47.90 -20.20
CA THR A 10 16.03 -46.63 -20.21
C THR A 10 15.28 -46.53 -18.90
N LEU A 11 15.80 -45.66 -18.00
CA LEU A 11 15.11 -45.27 -16.78
C LEU A 11 14.10 -44.17 -17.14
N THR A 12 12.85 -44.51 -17.37
CA THR A 12 11.73 -43.58 -17.41
C THR A 12 11.41 -43.18 -15.98
N ALA A 13 11.97 -42.04 -15.53
CA ALA A 13 11.52 -41.39 -14.32
C ALA A 13 10.10 -40.82 -14.57
N ALA A 14 9.10 -41.54 -14.07
CA ALA A 14 7.78 -40.99 -13.91
C ALA A 14 7.87 -39.88 -12.84
N LEU A 15 7.96 -38.62 -13.26
CA LEU A 15 7.68 -37.47 -12.41
C LEU A 15 6.22 -37.58 -12.02
N SER A 16 5.94 -38.16 -10.85
CA SER A 16 4.65 -37.96 -10.19
C SER A 16 4.52 -36.48 -9.91
N ALA A 17 3.65 -35.78 -10.65
CA ALA A 17 3.21 -34.46 -10.28
C ALA A 17 2.58 -34.59 -8.88
N GLY A 18 3.32 -34.18 -7.88
CA GLY A 18 2.75 -33.96 -6.54
C GLY A 18 1.56 -33.02 -6.66
N PRO A 19 0.60 -33.07 -5.71
CA PRO A 19 -0.52 -32.13 -5.73
C PRO A 19 0.03 -30.73 -5.83
N ALA A 20 -0.45 -29.95 -6.81
CA ALA A 20 -0.12 -28.55 -6.93
C ALA A 20 -0.52 -27.88 -5.60
N LEU A 21 0.48 -27.43 -4.84
CA LEU A 21 0.26 -26.69 -3.61
C LEU A 21 -0.44 -25.40 -4.03
N SER A 22 -1.69 -25.22 -3.61
CA SER A 22 -2.45 -24.01 -3.90
C SER A 22 -1.83 -22.83 -3.14
N ALA A 23 -1.69 -21.68 -3.80
CA ALA A 23 -1.26 -20.45 -3.14
C ALA A 23 -2.15 -20.15 -1.92
N GLU A 24 -1.59 -19.50 -0.92
CA GLU A 24 -2.34 -19.06 0.25
C GLU A 24 -3.47 -18.09 -0.17
N SER A 25 -4.59 -18.11 0.53
CA SER A 25 -5.74 -17.26 0.20
C SER A 25 -5.37 -15.79 0.23
N PHE A 26 -5.79 -15.03 -0.78
CA PHE A 26 -5.56 -13.59 -0.88
C PHE A 26 -6.09 -12.81 0.32
N LEU A 27 -7.28 -13.14 0.80
CA LEU A 27 -7.87 -12.59 2.01
C LEU A 27 -7.63 -13.50 3.21
N ALA A 28 -7.40 -12.89 4.37
CA ALA A 28 -7.29 -13.63 5.60
C ALA A 28 -8.58 -14.43 5.91
N PRO A 29 -8.47 -15.62 6.51
CA PRO A 29 -9.62 -16.42 6.94
C PRO A 29 -10.54 -15.66 7.88
N ALA A 30 -11.83 -15.94 7.79
CA ALA A 30 -12.84 -15.42 8.71
C ALA A 30 -12.54 -15.83 10.17
N VAL A 31 -12.80 -14.92 11.09
CA VAL A 31 -12.68 -15.14 12.54
C VAL A 31 -14.05 -14.87 13.17
N THR A 32 -14.87 -15.91 13.25
CA THR A 32 -16.28 -15.80 13.68
C THR A 32 -16.44 -15.59 15.18
N GLN A 33 -15.42 -15.92 15.96
CA GLN A 33 -15.36 -15.68 17.40
C GLN A 33 -13.95 -15.31 17.82
N GLY A 34 -13.82 -14.32 18.71
CA GLY A 34 -12.52 -13.89 19.19
C GLY A 34 -12.57 -12.70 20.12
N SER A 35 -11.38 -12.24 20.47
CA SER A 35 -11.19 -10.98 21.19
C SER A 35 -9.88 -10.35 20.78
N LEU A 36 -9.79 -9.02 20.90
CA LEU A 36 -8.57 -8.26 20.73
C LEU A 36 -8.46 -7.18 21.80
N GLU A 37 -7.25 -6.91 22.23
CA GLU A 37 -6.96 -5.82 23.13
C GLU A 37 -6.68 -4.55 22.31
N VAL A 38 -7.37 -3.47 22.66
CA VAL A 38 -7.22 -2.15 22.04
C VAL A 38 -6.61 -1.22 23.08
N THR A 39 -5.47 -0.61 22.72
CA THR A 39 -4.83 0.39 23.57
C THR A 39 -5.42 1.77 23.25
N LEU A 40 -6.00 2.42 24.26
CA LEU A 40 -6.55 3.76 24.17
C LEU A 40 -5.51 4.77 24.67
N ILE A 41 -5.07 5.68 23.81
CA ILE A 41 -4.03 6.67 24.12
C ILE A 41 -4.63 8.06 24.04
N PRO A 42 -4.81 8.77 25.18
CA PRO A 42 -5.34 10.11 25.18
C PRO A 42 -4.32 11.12 24.61
N SER A 43 -4.80 12.04 23.78
CA SER A 43 -4.02 13.21 23.36
C SER A 43 -3.88 14.20 24.52
N ALA A 44 -3.02 15.20 24.35
CA ALA A 44 -2.81 16.25 25.34
C ALA A 44 -4.09 17.07 25.66
N SER A 45 -5.13 16.96 24.82
CA SER A 45 -6.42 17.63 25.05
C SER A 45 -7.27 16.98 26.14
N VAL A 46 -6.93 15.78 26.60
CA VAL A 46 -7.65 15.07 27.68
C VAL A 46 -6.94 15.34 29.00
N ALA A 47 -7.58 16.11 29.86
CA ALA A 47 -7.04 16.42 31.18
C ALA A 47 -7.00 15.18 32.10
N ALA A 48 -6.07 15.17 33.05
CA ALA A 48 -6.01 14.14 34.07
C ALA A 48 -7.32 14.07 34.88
N GLY A 49 -7.83 12.87 35.10
CA GLY A 49 -9.10 12.61 35.77
C GLY A 49 -10.34 12.81 34.90
N ALA A 50 -10.22 13.34 33.69
CA ALA A 50 -11.35 13.54 32.79
C ALA A 50 -11.78 12.25 32.10
N SER A 51 -13.09 12.13 31.84
CA SER A 51 -13.64 11.11 30.94
C SER A 51 -13.66 11.66 29.51
N ALA A 52 -13.37 10.79 28.54
CA ALA A 52 -13.47 11.10 27.13
C ALA A 52 -14.21 10.01 26.35
N VAL A 53 -14.96 10.44 25.36
CA VAL A 53 -15.55 9.53 24.36
C VAL A 53 -14.48 9.11 23.37
N VAL A 54 -14.33 7.82 23.19
CA VAL A 54 -13.42 7.22 22.22
C VAL A 54 -14.26 6.62 21.10
N SER A 55 -14.00 7.01 19.87
CA SER A 55 -14.64 6.49 18.66
C SER A 55 -13.60 5.84 17.78
N PHE A 56 -13.80 4.57 17.41
CA PHE A 56 -12.83 3.85 16.58
C PHE A 56 -13.49 2.73 15.77
N GLY A 57 -12.87 2.40 14.66
CA GLY A 57 -13.25 1.27 13.83
C GLY A 57 -12.46 0.01 14.17
N VAL A 58 -13.16 -1.11 14.20
CA VAL A 58 -12.57 -2.45 14.31
C VAL A 58 -12.72 -3.16 12.97
N PRO A 59 -11.61 -3.40 12.24
CA PRO A 59 -11.65 -4.10 10.95
C PRO A 59 -11.80 -5.61 11.16
N PHE A 60 -12.64 -6.25 10.33
CA PHE A 60 -12.89 -7.70 10.36
C PHE A 60 -12.56 -8.34 9.01
N PRO A 61 -11.91 -9.50 8.97
CA PRO A 61 -11.80 -10.32 7.76
C PRO A 61 -13.19 -10.66 7.19
N ARG A 62 -13.27 -10.81 5.87
CA ARG A 62 -14.54 -11.13 5.19
C ARG A 62 -15.18 -12.41 5.76
N GLY A 63 -16.47 -12.38 6.04
CA GLY A 63 -17.22 -13.49 6.62
C GLY A 63 -17.08 -13.67 8.13
N SER A 64 -16.35 -12.79 8.83
CA SER A 64 -16.15 -12.94 10.29
C SER A 64 -17.41 -12.64 11.10
N ILE A 65 -18.12 -11.58 10.76
CA ILE A 65 -19.31 -11.13 11.51
C ILE A 65 -20.31 -10.50 10.54
N SER A 66 -21.60 -10.82 10.68
CA SER A 66 -22.69 -10.15 9.96
C SER A 66 -23.14 -8.88 10.71
N GLU A 67 -24.00 -8.07 10.11
CA GLU A 67 -24.55 -6.89 10.76
C GLU A 67 -25.36 -7.28 12.01
N GLU A 68 -26.17 -8.33 11.94
CA GLU A 68 -26.92 -8.86 13.10
C GLU A 68 -25.96 -9.40 14.18
N GLY A 69 -24.85 -10.01 13.75
CA GLY A 69 -23.81 -10.54 14.64
C GLY A 69 -23.13 -9.47 15.48
N LEU A 70 -23.20 -8.18 15.09
CA LEU A 70 -22.68 -7.06 15.88
C LEU A 70 -23.35 -6.95 17.27
N SER A 71 -24.52 -7.56 17.48
CA SER A 71 -25.12 -7.67 18.81
C SER A 71 -24.22 -8.39 19.81
N SER A 72 -23.38 -9.32 19.35
CA SER A 72 -22.40 -10.06 20.17
C SER A 72 -21.10 -9.30 20.43
N LEU A 73 -20.85 -8.18 19.73
CA LEU A 73 -19.63 -7.41 19.93
C LEU A 73 -19.70 -6.62 21.24
N LYS A 74 -18.82 -6.96 22.17
CA LYS A 74 -18.75 -6.38 23.53
C LYS A 74 -17.43 -5.67 23.74
N VAL A 75 -17.47 -4.64 24.57
CA VAL A 75 -16.26 -4.00 25.07
C VAL A 75 -16.18 -4.21 26.58
N SER A 76 -15.03 -4.61 27.06
CA SER A 76 -14.77 -4.78 28.49
C SER A 76 -13.50 -4.07 28.92
N ALA A 77 -13.47 -3.66 30.18
CA ALA A 77 -12.29 -3.12 30.85
C ALA A 77 -12.05 -3.92 32.13
N ASN A 78 -10.84 -4.40 32.33
CA ASN A 78 -10.49 -5.26 33.47
C ASN A 78 -11.44 -6.47 33.60
N GLY A 79 -11.85 -7.06 32.47
CA GLY A 79 -12.78 -8.21 32.45
C GLY A 79 -14.28 -7.90 32.68
N ILE A 80 -14.63 -6.63 32.91
CA ILE A 80 -16.00 -6.20 33.14
C ILE A 80 -16.54 -5.52 31.89
N GLU A 81 -17.74 -5.96 31.40
CA GLU A 81 -18.41 -5.30 30.27
C GLU A 81 -18.70 -3.84 30.59
N ILE A 82 -18.43 -2.95 29.64
CA ILE A 82 -18.69 -1.51 29.74
C ILE A 82 -19.69 -1.07 28.68
N PRO A 83 -20.47 0.00 28.90
CA PRO A 83 -21.39 0.52 27.90
C PRO A 83 -20.68 0.92 26.60
N ALA A 84 -21.17 0.35 25.48
CA ALA A 84 -20.62 0.62 24.15
C ALA A 84 -21.74 0.91 23.15
N PHE A 85 -21.49 1.85 22.21
CA PHE A 85 -22.20 1.93 20.94
C PHE A 85 -21.47 1.07 19.93
N VAL A 86 -22.20 0.27 19.18
CA VAL A 86 -21.63 -0.56 18.09
C VAL A 86 -22.58 -0.54 16.91
N SER A 87 -22.05 -0.28 15.73
CA SER A 87 -22.76 -0.35 14.45
C SER A 87 -21.84 -0.78 13.32
N GLN A 88 -22.40 -1.17 12.19
CA GLN A 88 -21.64 -1.32 10.97
C GLN A 88 -21.23 0.05 10.45
N LEU A 89 -19.94 0.25 10.23
CA LEU A 89 -19.40 1.44 9.55
C LEU A 89 -19.28 1.21 8.05
N THR A 90 -18.77 0.05 7.67
CA THR A 90 -18.59 -0.34 6.26
C THR A 90 -18.75 -1.85 6.14
N PRO A 91 -19.57 -2.36 5.21
CA PRO A 91 -19.64 -3.78 4.89
C PRO A 91 -18.48 -4.19 3.94
N TRP A 92 -18.19 -5.48 3.87
CA TRP A 92 -17.49 -6.05 2.75
C TRP A 92 -18.35 -6.00 1.50
N ARG A 93 -17.82 -5.42 0.45
CA ARG A 93 -18.54 -5.28 -0.83
C ARG A 93 -17.95 -6.20 -1.88
N HIS A 94 -18.83 -6.68 -2.78
CA HIS A 94 -18.44 -7.53 -3.90
C HIS A 94 -19.24 -7.20 -5.14
N ARG A 95 -18.58 -6.87 -6.26
CA ARG A 95 -19.23 -6.39 -7.48
C ARG A 95 -19.89 -7.50 -8.32
N ARG A 96 -19.37 -8.72 -8.21
CA ARG A 96 -19.83 -9.86 -9.04
C ARG A 96 -20.70 -10.86 -8.29
N SER A 97 -20.65 -10.88 -6.97
CA SER A 97 -21.43 -11.82 -6.14
C SER A 97 -22.40 -11.09 -5.23
N PRO A 98 -23.70 -11.07 -5.55
CA PRO A 98 -24.71 -10.53 -4.62
C PRO A 98 -24.70 -11.22 -3.26
N ALA A 99 -24.36 -12.50 -3.21
CA ALA A 99 -24.30 -13.28 -1.96
C ALA A 99 -23.16 -12.83 -1.03
N LEU A 100 -22.09 -12.26 -1.57
CA LEU A 100 -20.96 -11.72 -0.77
C LEU A 100 -21.09 -10.23 -0.51
N ASN A 101 -21.83 -9.50 -1.37
CA ASN A 101 -21.96 -8.07 -1.28
C ASN A 101 -22.79 -7.65 -0.08
N GLY A 102 -22.15 -7.04 0.92
CA GLY A 102 -22.81 -6.63 2.15
C GLY A 102 -23.07 -7.75 3.17
N ALA A 103 -22.70 -8.99 2.87
CA ALA A 103 -22.99 -10.14 3.72
C ALA A 103 -22.22 -10.15 5.06
N SER A 104 -21.14 -9.41 5.15
CA SER A 104 -20.36 -9.30 6.39
C SER A 104 -19.84 -7.89 6.60
N VAL A 105 -19.60 -7.56 7.85
CA VAL A 105 -19.03 -6.30 8.30
C VAL A 105 -17.55 -6.29 7.97
N ARG A 106 -17.08 -5.24 7.31
CA ARG A 106 -15.66 -4.97 7.13
C ARG A 106 -15.11 -4.15 8.28
N ILE A 107 -15.83 -3.08 8.64
CA ILE A 107 -15.47 -2.20 9.75
C ILE A 107 -16.67 -2.06 10.67
N ALA A 108 -16.51 -2.41 11.94
CA ALA A 108 -17.46 -2.09 12.99
C ALA A 108 -17.05 -0.79 13.68
N LEU A 109 -17.96 0.18 13.78
CA LEU A 109 -17.78 1.35 14.62
C LEU A 109 -18.03 0.97 16.08
N VAL A 110 -17.08 1.32 16.93
CA VAL A 110 -17.18 1.15 18.39
C VAL A 110 -16.98 2.50 19.06
N GLN A 111 -17.88 2.86 19.98
CA GLN A 111 -17.70 4.03 20.84
C GLN A 111 -17.86 3.65 22.29
N VAL A 112 -16.92 4.08 23.12
CA VAL A 112 -16.93 3.91 24.59
C VAL A 112 -16.59 5.23 25.27
N GLU A 113 -16.89 5.35 26.54
CA GLU A 113 -16.46 6.47 27.36
C GLU A 113 -15.57 5.96 28.48
N ARG A 114 -14.37 6.55 28.61
CA ARG A 114 -13.38 6.10 29.59
C ARG A 114 -12.78 7.26 30.36
N PRO A 115 -12.58 7.11 31.68
CA PRO A 115 -11.78 8.02 32.47
C PRO A 115 -10.28 7.79 32.22
N PHE A 116 -9.50 8.87 32.18
CA PHE A 116 -8.05 8.84 32.05
C PHE A 116 -7.41 9.52 33.27
N ALA A 117 -6.81 8.71 34.13
CA ALA A 117 -6.23 9.20 35.38
C ALA A 117 -5.03 10.15 35.16
N THR A 118 -4.27 9.93 34.08
CA THR A 118 -3.04 10.68 33.79
C THR A 118 -3.03 11.12 32.32
N VAL A 119 -2.57 12.33 32.07
CA VAL A 119 -2.40 12.87 30.70
C VAL A 119 -1.43 11.97 29.92
N GLY A 120 -1.84 11.58 28.71
CA GLY A 120 -1.02 10.78 27.81
C GLY A 120 -0.82 9.30 28.21
N ALA A 121 -1.28 8.88 29.40
CA ALA A 121 -1.11 7.48 29.84
C ALA A 121 -2.12 6.56 29.15
N PRO A 122 -1.64 5.49 28.49
CA PRO A 122 -2.51 4.53 27.82
C PRO A 122 -3.31 3.69 28.80
N ILE A 123 -4.52 3.29 28.39
CA ILE A 123 -5.34 2.26 29.06
C ILE A 123 -5.78 1.22 28.04
N ALA A 124 -6.09 0.00 28.49
CA ALA A 124 -6.55 -1.07 27.63
C ALA A 124 -8.04 -1.31 27.75
N VAL A 125 -8.68 -1.69 26.65
CA VAL A 125 -10.00 -2.30 26.61
C VAL A 125 -9.95 -3.54 25.72
N SER A 126 -10.77 -4.55 26.06
CA SER A 126 -10.92 -5.74 25.22
C SER A 126 -12.20 -5.65 24.40
N VAL A 127 -12.10 -5.90 23.10
CA VAL A 127 -13.23 -6.03 22.18
C VAL A 127 -13.40 -7.52 21.86
N SER A 128 -14.55 -8.11 22.15
CA SER A 128 -14.84 -9.53 21.89
C SER A 128 -16.11 -9.68 21.07
N TRP A 129 -16.22 -10.77 20.30
CA TRP A 129 -17.36 -11.07 19.43
C TRP A 129 -17.60 -12.59 19.31
N GLY A 130 -18.76 -12.97 18.74
CA GLY A 130 -19.14 -14.36 18.48
C GLY A 130 -19.65 -15.10 19.71
N GLY A 131 -19.77 -14.44 20.85
CA GLY A 131 -20.35 -14.98 22.08
C GLY A 131 -21.80 -14.53 22.33
N ALA A 132 -22.21 -14.49 23.61
CA ALA A 132 -23.52 -13.98 24.00
C ALA A 132 -23.68 -12.50 23.63
N PRO A 133 -24.90 -12.01 23.38
CA PRO A 133 -25.16 -10.60 23.07
C PRO A 133 -24.63 -9.64 24.12
N ARG A 134 -24.25 -8.42 23.66
CA ARG A 134 -23.89 -7.31 24.53
C ARG A 134 -25.08 -6.91 25.42
N THR A 135 -24.82 -6.63 26.70
CA THR A 135 -25.83 -6.25 27.66
C THR A 135 -25.84 -4.74 27.96
N LEU A 136 -24.68 -4.09 27.83
CA LEU A 136 -24.54 -2.67 28.15
C LEU A 136 -24.38 -1.85 26.86
N ASN A 137 -25.42 -1.04 26.58
CA ASN A 137 -25.45 -0.16 25.42
C ASN A 137 -25.33 1.32 25.82
N ARG A 138 -24.85 2.12 24.93
CA ARG A 138 -24.84 3.58 25.02
C ARG A 138 -25.34 4.21 23.71
N PRO A 139 -25.85 5.45 23.73
CA PRO A 139 -26.17 6.17 22.49
C PRO A 139 -24.89 6.55 21.72
N GLN A 140 -25.02 6.66 20.40
CA GLN A 140 -23.97 7.18 19.54
C GLN A 140 -23.69 8.65 19.87
N ARG A 141 -22.40 9.03 19.81
CA ARG A 141 -21.94 10.41 19.82
C ARG A 141 -21.52 10.80 18.41
N LEU A 142 -22.22 11.78 17.84
CA LEU A 142 -22.03 12.18 16.45
C LEU A 142 -21.18 13.43 16.28
N THR A 143 -20.99 14.21 17.36
CA THR A 143 -20.28 15.47 17.25
C THR A 143 -18.78 15.28 17.28
N ARG A 144 -18.12 15.80 16.27
CA ARG A 144 -16.67 15.81 16.18
C ARG A 144 -16.03 16.53 17.38
N ALA A 145 -16.68 17.57 17.91
CA ALA A 145 -16.21 18.32 19.07
C ALA A 145 -16.04 17.46 20.33
N GLU A 146 -16.78 16.35 20.45
CA GLU A 146 -16.66 15.46 21.60
C GLU A 146 -15.51 14.45 21.44
N THR A 147 -15.13 14.12 20.21
CA THR A 147 -14.19 13.03 19.90
C THR A 147 -12.88 13.53 19.30
N TRP A 148 -12.81 14.77 18.83
CA TRP A 148 -11.63 15.36 18.20
C TRP A 148 -11.22 16.66 18.86
N SER A 149 -9.96 17.07 18.69
CA SER A 149 -9.40 18.35 19.14
C SER A 149 -8.50 18.95 18.08
N PRO A 150 -8.40 20.30 18.01
CA PRO A 150 -7.48 20.94 17.10
C PRO A 150 -6.03 20.62 17.47
N VAL A 151 -5.20 20.46 16.44
CA VAL A 151 -3.76 20.22 16.58
C VAL A 151 -3.05 21.57 16.63
N ASN A 152 -2.15 21.74 17.60
CA ASN A 152 -1.31 22.93 17.74
C ASN A 152 0.13 22.55 18.15
N ASP A 153 0.64 21.49 17.52
CA ASP A 153 2.00 20.99 17.70
C ASP A 153 2.52 20.34 16.41
N GLY A 154 3.72 19.84 16.39
CA GLY A 154 4.26 19.12 15.26
C GLY A 154 4.39 19.93 13.97
N GLY A 155 4.53 21.26 14.08
CA GLY A 155 4.57 22.17 12.94
C GLY A 155 3.19 22.65 12.48
N PHE A 156 2.09 22.16 13.07
CA PHE A 156 0.75 22.71 12.86
C PHE A 156 0.44 23.82 13.87
N THR A 157 -0.45 24.69 13.43
CA THR A 157 -1.11 25.71 14.23
C THR A 157 -2.62 25.53 14.10
N VAL A 158 -3.39 26.14 14.97
CA VAL A 158 -4.87 26.12 14.89
C VAL A 158 -5.37 26.66 13.54
N ALA A 159 -4.62 27.60 12.93
CA ALA A 159 -4.94 28.17 11.62
C ALA A 159 -4.83 27.15 10.47
N ASP A 160 -4.12 26.05 10.64
CA ASP A 160 -4.02 25.00 9.63
C ASP A 160 -5.30 24.15 9.52
N ASN A 161 -6.24 24.29 10.48
CA ASN A 161 -7.51 23.56 10.52
C ASN A 161 -7.35 22.04 10.51
N VAL A 162 -6.33 21.57 11.22
CA VAL A 162 -6.05 20.15 11.41
C VAL A 162 -6.53 19.72 12.78
N PHE A 163 -7.19 18.57 12.82
CA PHE A 163 -7.72 17.98 14.04
C PHE A 163 -7.16 16.58 14.23
N GLU A 164 -7.17 16.10 15.46
CA GLU A 164 -6.84 14.72 15.79
C GLU A 164 -7.85 14.13 16.80
N PRO A 165 -8.03 12.80 16.85
CA PRO A 165 -8.81 12.17 17.90
C PRO A 165 -8.33 12.59 19.28
N ARG A 166 -9.27 12.93 20.18
CA ARG A 166 -8.94 13.18 21.59
C ARG A 166 -8.35 11.96 22.27
N VAL A 167 -8.76 10.77 21.80
CA VAL A 167 -8.19 9.50 22.23
C VAL A 167 -8.02 8.63 21.00
N TYR A 168 -6.81 8.16 20.77
CA TYR A 168 -6.50 7.19 19.73
C TYR A 168 -6.77 5.77 20.23
N ALA A 169 -7.32 4.93 19.37
CA ALA A 169 -7.43 3.49 19.59
C ALA A 169 -6.39 2.77 18.72
N VAL A 170 -5.41 2.19 19.36
CA VAL A 170 -4.34 1.44 18.70
C VAL A 170 -4.70 -0.04 18.73
N LEU A 171 -4.90 -0.60 17.55
CA LEU A 171 -5.23 -2.01 17.35
C LEU A 171 -3.96 -2.88 17.35
N PRO A 172 -4.04 -4.15 17.76
CA PRO A 172 -2.90 -5.05 17.74
C PRO A 172 -2.38 -5.26 16.31
N ARG A 173 -1.05 -5.22 16.16
CA ARG A 173 -0.36 -5.46 14.88
C ARG A 173 -0.81 -6.78 14.22
N ASP A 174 -0.87 -7.86 14.99
CA ASP A 174 -1.22 -9.18 14.47
C ASP A 174 -2.68 -9.29 13.97
N TRP A 175 -3.52 -8.35 14.36
CA TRP A 175 -4.86 -8.18 13.81
C TRP A 175 -4.84 -7.33 12.53
N LEU A 176 -4.09 -6.25 12.53
CA LEU A 176 -4.00 -5.31 11.42
C LEU A 176 -3.44 -5.94 10.14
N VAL A 177 -2.44 -6.83 10.27
CA VAL A 177 -1.81 -7.52 9.13
C VAL A 177 -2.72 -8.50 8.40
N ARG A 178 -3.90 -8.81 8.93
CA ARG A 178 -4.94 -9.57 8.21
C ARG A 178 -5.50 -8.83 7.00
N GLY A 179 -5.07 -7.59 6.80
CA GLY A 179 -5.23 -6.87 5.54
C GLY A 179 -6.63 -6.36 5.25
N THR A 180 -7.50 -6.25 6.27
CA THR A 180 -8.88 -5.79 6.07
C THR A 180 -8.98 -4.37 5.53
N LEU A 181 -8.08 -3.48 5.90
CA LEU A 181 -8.06 -2.10 5.41
C LEU A 181 -7.58 -2.02 3.95
N ARG A 182 -6.46 -2.66 3.62
CA ARG A 182 -5.93 -2.68 2.25
C ARG A 182 -6.52 -3.77 1.36
N ALA A 183 -7.38 -4.62 1.91
CA ALA A 183 -7.97 -5.78 1.23
C ALA A 183 -6.93 -6.74 0.62
N ASN A 184 -5.77 -6.87 1.27
CA ASN A 184 -4.78 -7.91 1.05
C ASN A 184 -4.05 -8.20 2.36
N GLN A 185 -3.61 -9.42 2.54
CA GLN A 185 -2.78 -9.77 3.67
C GLN A 185 -1.39 -9.14 3.55
N THR A 186 -0.75 -8.90 4.70
CA THR A 186 0.64 -8.43 4.78
C THR A 186 1.32 -9.14 5.95
N LEU A 187 2.64 -8.99 6.09
CA LEU A 187 3.37 -9.51 7.23
C LEU A 187 3.58 -8.43 8.29
N PRO A 188 3.55 -8.81 9.57
CA PRO A 188 3.96 -7.90 10.61
C PRO A 188 5.42 -7.55 10.43
N PHE A 189 5.79 -6.33 10.81
CA PHE A 189 7.18 -5.95 10.90
C PHE A 189 7.87 -6.78 11.99
N ASP A 190 8.94 -7.44 11.61
CA ASP A 190 9.80 -8.19 12.52
C ASP A 190 11.27 -7.91 12.20
N ALA A 191 11.91 -7.11 13.05
CA ALA A 191 13.32 -6.76 12.90
C ALA A 191 14.27 -7.97 12.97
N SER A 192 13.82 -9.08 13.57
CA SER A 192 14.59 -10.33 13.65
C SER A 192 14.51 -11.17 12.37
N ASN A 193 13.47 -10.98 11.57
CA ASN A 193 13.28 -11.72 10.32
C ASN A 193 14.11 -11.09 9.19
N GLN A 194 15.36 -11.53 9.09
CA GLN A 194 16.28 -11.02 8.06
C GLN A 194 16.00 -11.57 6.65
N ASN A 195 15.12 -12.55 6.51
CA ASN A 195 14.86 -13.21 5.25
C ASN A 195 13.77 -12.50 4.42
N VAL A 196 12.97 -11.67 5.05
CA VAL A 196 11.88 -10.92 4.43
C VAL A 196 12.04 -9.45 4.79
N ARG A 197 13.05 -8.83 4.21
CA ARG A 197 13.24 -7.40 4.28
C ARG A 197 12.46 -6.75 3.16
N ASP A 198 11.23 -6.44 3.40
CA ASP A 198 10.72 -5.20 2.86
C ASP A 198 11.10 -4.10 3.85
N ASP A 199 11.06 -2.88 3.47
CA ASP A 199 11.72 -1.83 4.23
C ASP A 199 10.89 -1.12 5.32
N PRO A 200 10.08 -1.81 6.14
CA PRO A 200 9.56 -1.23 7.36
C PRO A 200 10.67 -0.85 8.34
N ALA A 201 11.82 -1.57 8.30
CA ALA A 201 12.95 -1.20 9.14
C ALA A 201 13.45 0.19 8.82
N ALA A 202 13.50 0.54 7.55
CA ALA A 202 13.90 1.86 7.14
C ALA A 202 12.79 2.89 7.39
N MET A 203 11.51 2.55 7.17
CA MET A 203 10.39 3.42 7.55
C MET A 203 10.33 3.63 9.06
N ASP A 204 10.51 2.57 9.85
CA ASP A 204 10.53 2.66 11.31
C ASP A 204 11.77 3.41 11.81
N ALA A 205 12.92 3.26 11.18
CA ALA A 205 14.14 4.00 11.51
C ALA A 205 13.94 5.52 11.37
N ILE A 206 13.12 5.99 10.42
CA ILE A 206 12.77 7.40 10.32
C ILE A 206 11.94 7.85 11.51
N LEU A 207 10.94 7.05 11.91
CA LEU A 207 10.07 7.36 13.04
C LEU A 207 10.79 7.29 14.39
N THR A 208 11.85 6.51 14.48
CA THR A 208 12.59 6.24 15.72
C THR A 208 13.97 6.91 15.79
N TRP A 209 14.31 7.74 14.81
CA TRP A 209 15.62 8.37 14.76
C TRP A 209 15.97 9.15 16.02
N PRO A 210 17.16 8.91 16.61
CA PRO A 210 17.62 9.67 17.75
C PRO A 210 17.73 11.17 17.46
N GLY A 211 17.15 11.99 18.34
CA GLY A 211 17.16 13.44 18.20
C GLY A 211 15.93 14.04 17.52
N PHE A 212 15.02 13.22 16.99
CA PHE A 212 13.73 13.71 16.51
C PHE A 212 12.64 13.48 17.55
N THR A 213 11.95 14.57 17.89
CA THR A 213 10.73 14.50 18.68
C THR A 213 9.58 14.00 17.79
N GLU A 214 8.47 13.60 18.42
CA GLU A 214 7.27 13.24 17.68
C GLU A 214 6.76 14.42 16.82
N ALA A 215 6.91 15.65 17.33
CA ALA A 215 6.61 16.86 16.59
C ALA A 215 7.47 17.02 15.33
N ASP A 216 8.74 16.70 15.42
CA ASP A 216 9.66 16.73 14.27
C ASP A 216 9.30 15.67 13.25
N ARG A 217 8.93 14.45 13.69
CA ARG A 217 8.48 13.38 12.81
C ARG A 217 7.21 13.75 12.09
N ALA A 218 6.22 14.32 12.78
CA ALA A 218 4.90 14.57 12.23
C ALA A 218 4.96 15.53 11.04
N PHE A 219 5.67 16.64 11.15
CA PHE A 219 5.50 17.69 10.17
C PHE A 219 6.70 18.47 9.70
N LYS A 220 7.68 18.61 10.50
CA LYS A 220 8.98 19.07 10.00
C LYS A 220 9.55 18.05 9.08
N ASN A 221 9.15 16.85 9.29
CA ASN A 221 9.24 15.79 8.37
C ASN A 221 10.60 15.66 7.81
N ASN A 222 11.35 15.16 8.64
CA ASN A 222 12.76 15.05 8.48
C ASN A 222 13.17 14.11 7.35
N PHE A 223 12.24 13.35 6.81
CA PHE A 223 12.43 12.77 5.51
C PHE A 223 12.76 13.80 4.46
N TYR A 224 12.31 15.00 4.62
CA TYR A 224 12.50 16.06 3.64
C TYR A 224 13.69 16.95 3.90
N THR A 225 14.17 16.99 5.12
CA THR A 225 15.44 17.64 5.40
C THR A 225 16.63 16.96 4.73
N VAL A 226 16.46 15.67 4.47
CA VAL A 226 17.50 14.87 3.82
C VAL A 226 17.44 14.96 2.31
N VAL A 227 16.43 15.57 1.79
CA VAL A 227 16.08 15.53 0.39
C VAL A 227 17.05 16.13 -0.56
N ASN A 228 17.66 17.17 -0.18
CA ASN A 228 18.75 17.71 -0.94
C ASN A 228 20.08 17.26 -0.30
N GLY A 229 20.14 16.00 0.13
CA GLY A 229 21.33 15.40 0.72
C GLY A 229 22.55 15.51 -0.15
N ASP A 230 22.37 15.77 -1.45
CA ASP A 230 23.42 16.16 -2.38
C ASP A 230 23.77 17.65 -2.26
N ASP A 231 22.97 18.45 -1.56
CA ASP A 231 23.24 19.85 -1.29
C ASP A 231 23.63 20.05 0.18
N PRO A 232 24.91 20.28 0.49
CA PRO A 232 25.38 20.50 1.85
C PRO A 232 24.81 21.79 2.49
N ALA A 233 24.14 22.65 1.73
CA ALA A 233 23.46 23.84 2.26
C ALA A 233 22.09 23.52 2.89
N VAL A 234 21.53 22.32 2.71
CA VAL A 234 20.27 21.95 3.33
C VAL A 234 20.48 21.67 4.80
N THR A 235 19.88 22.51 5.60
CA THR A 235 19.87 22.41 7.06
C THR A 235 18.46 22.11 7.56
N VAL A 236 18.34 21.77 8.85
CA VAL A 236 17.03 21.63 9.51
C VAL A 236 16.14 22.87 9.34
N ALA A 237 16.74 24.05 9.21
CA ALA A 237 16.01 25.30 8.96
C ALA A 237 15.40 25.39 7.55
N ASN A 238 15.95 24.67 6.57
CA ASN A 238 15.52 24.66 5.17
C ASN A 238 14.61 23.47 4.85
N GLN A 239 13.85 23.01 5.83
CA GLN A 239 12.93 21.89 5.67
C GLN A 239 11.89 22.17 4.58
N CYS A 240 11.47 21.13 3.91
CA CYS A 240 10.41 21.21 2.92
C CYS A 240 9.15 21.88 3.51
N PRO A 241 8.65 22.92 2.88
CA PRO A 241 7.43 23.58 3.32
C PRO A 241 6.20 22.74 2.96
N PHE A 242 6.06 21.55 3.58
CA PHE A 242 4.98 20.58 3.26
C PHE A 242 3.56 21.19 3.34
N LYS A 243 3.37 22.29 4.07
CA LYS A 243 2.09 23.01 4.13
C LYS A 243 1.82 23.88 2.90
N THR A 244 2.83 24.18 2.11
CA THR A 244 2.75 25.06 0.93
C THR A 244 3.26 24.41 -0.35
N ALA A 245 4.09 23.37 -0.24
CA ALA A 245 4.58 22.61 -1.37
C ALA A 245 3.69 21.38 -1.63
N PHE A 246 3.45 21.06 -2.89
CA PHE A 246 2.64 19.90 -3.29
C PHE A 246 3.45 18.61 -3.42
N GLU A 247 4.71 18.70 -3.79
CA GLU A 247 5.57 17.53 -4.06
C GLU A 247 5.56 16.46 -2.96
N PRO A 248 5.59 16.80 -1.65
CA PRO A 248 5.55 15.82 -0.59
C PRO A 248 4.27 14.97 -0.55
N TRP A 249 3.21 15.43 -1.20
CA TRP A 249 1.89 14.81 -1.14
C TRP A 249 1.62 13.86 -2.30
N LEU A 250 2.49 13.85 -3.31
CA LEU A 250 2.34 12.92 -4.42
C LEU A 250 2.42 11.47 -3.92
N TYR A 251 1.58 10.61 -4.46
CA TYR A 251 1.43 9.18 -4.12
C TYR A 251 0.83 8.89 -2.73
N ASP A 252 -0.03 9.78 -2.26
CA ASP A 252 -0.78 9.62 -1.01
C ASP A 252 0.12 9.29 0.20
N ARG A 253 0.92 10.28 0.58
CA ARG A 253 1.82 10.20 1.73
C ARG A 253 1.16 9.61 2.98
N ALA A 254 -0.09 10.00 3.28
CA ALA A 254 -0.77 9.52 4.46
C ALA A 254 -1.12 8.03 4.35
N ALA A 255 -1.47 7.52 3.16
CA ALA A 255 -1.69 6.09 2.94
C ALA A 255 -0.42 5.28 3.21
N THR A 256 0.77 5.79 2.84
CA THR A 256 2.05 5.17 3.17
C THR A 256 2.27 5.08 4.69
N MET A 257 1.93 6.13 5.44
CA MET A 257 2.01 6.10 6.91
C MET A 257 1.01 5.13 7.54
N PHE A 258 -0.19 5.00 6.97
CA PHE A 258 -1.13 3.96 7.39
C PHE A 258 -0.57 2.56 7.11
N SER A 259 0.08 2.32 5.98
CA SER A 259 0.74 1.04 5.69
C SER A 259 1.79 0.69 6.75
N LEU A 260 2.58 1.67 7.19
CA LEU A 260 3.52 1.47 8.30
C LEU A 260 2.79 1.12 9.60
N TYR A 261 1.70 1.82 9.93
CA TYR A 261 0.89 1.49 11.11
C TYR A 261 0.34 0.07 11.04
N LEU A 262 -0.21 -0.34 9.90
CA LEU A 262 -0.80 -1.67 9.71
C LEU A 262 0.20 -2.80 10.00
N ARG A 263 1.47 -2.59 9.70
CA ARG A 263 2.52 -3.60 9.86
C ARG A 263 3.26 -3.54 11.20
N SER A 264 3.34 -2.35 11.80
CA SER A 264 4.07 -2.13 13.06
C SER A 264 3.18 -2.09 14.30
N GLY A 265 1.91 -1.67 14.17
CA GLY A 265 1.05 -1.31 15.29
C GLY A 265 1.53 -0.05 16.02
N SER A 266 2.42 0.74 15.41
CA SER A 266 3.02 1.92 16.04
C SER A 266 2.01 3.06 16.22
N PHE A 267 1.87 3.54 17.45
CA PHE A 267 1.07 4.73 17.75
C PHE A 267 1.57 5.98 17.00
N SER A 268 2.87 6.17 16.94
CA SER A 268 3.45 7.32 16.22
C SER A 268 3.08 7.30 14.74
N ALA A 269 3.14 6.12 14.10
CA ALA A 269 2.73 5.97 12.70
C ALA A 269 1.24 6.26 12.50
N LEU A 270 0.36 5.75 13.39
CA LEU A 270 -1.08 6.03 13.35
C LEU A 270 -1.37 7.51 13.50
N ARG A 271 -0.75 8.16 14.48
CA ARG A 271 -0.95 9.60 14.75
C ARG A 271 -0.52 10.46 13.58
N GLU A 272 0.64 10.18 12.99
CA GLU A 272 1.12 10.88 11.81
C GLU A 272 0.20 10.65 10.60
N ALA A 273 -0.24 9.40 10.37
CA ALA A 273 -1.13 9.07 9.29
C ALA A 273 -2.46 9.83 9.39
N VAL A 274 -3.08 9.85 10.57
CA VAL A 274 -4.35 10.55 10.80
C VAL A 274 -4.19 12.07 10.62
N ARG A 275 -3.13 12.67 11.15
CA ARG A 275 -2.86 14.11 11.03
C ARG A 275 -2.59 14.52 9.57
N ASN A 276 -1.86 13.69 8.83
CA ASN A 276 -1.62 13.93 7.39
C ASN A 276 -2.91 13.77 6.57
N ALA A 277 -3.72 12.75 6.84
CA ALA A 277 -5.01 12.58 6.19
C ALA A 277 -5.94 13.76 6.47
N GLU A 278 -5.94 14.27 7.70
CA GLU A 278 -6.74 15.44 8.11
C GLU A 278 -6.24 16.73 7.44
N PHE A 279 -4.93 16.92 7.35
CA PHE A 279 -4.35 18.04 6.61
C PHE A 279 -4.76 17.99 5.13
N TYR A 280 -4.67 16.82 4.51
CA TYR A 280 -5.06 16.62 3.13
C TYR A 280 -6.57 16.84 2.95
N ARG A 281 -7.42 16.27 3.82
CA ARG A 281 -8.86 16.47 3.83
C ARG A 281 -9.24 17.96 3.83
N ALA A 282 -8.63 18.75 4.72
CA ALA A 282 -8.87 20.18 4.84
C ALA A 282 -8.46 20.97 3.58
N ARG A 283 -7.78 20.34 2.64
CA ARG A 283 -7.28 20.94 1.39
C ARG A 283 -7.87 20.31 0.13
N VAL A 284 -8.83 19.43 0.26
CA VAL A 284 -9.64 18.97 -0.87
C VAL A 284 -10.61 20.09 -1.24
N THR A 285 -10.55 20.56 -2.48
CA THR A 285 -11.42 21.61 -3.00
C THR A 285 -12.85 21.10 -3.24
N ALA A 286 -13.76 22.00 -3.53
CA ALA A 286 -15.13 21.63 -3.93
C ALA A 286 -15.16 20.71 -5.18
N ASN A 287 -14.14 20.81 -6.03
CA ASN A 287 -14.00 19.98 -7.24
C ASN A 287 -13.27 18.66 -6.98
N GLY A 288 -12.90 18.35 -5.72
CA GLY A 288 -12.19 17.12 -5.36
C GLY A 288 -10.68 17.15 -5.61
N GLU A 289 -10.13 18.29 -5.98
CA GLU A 289 -8.71 18.48 -6.26
C GLU A 289 -7.94 18.87 -5.00
N PHE A 290 -6.63 18.58 -4.98
CA PHE A 290 -5.77 19.06 -3.91
C PHE A 290 -5.41 20.53 -4.10
N SER A 291 -5.74 21.39 -3.15
CA SER A 291 -5.62 22.84 -3.30
C SER A 291 -4.18 23.35 -3.46
N LEU A 292 -3.17 22.58 -3.05
CA LEU A 292 -1.76 22.94 -3.29
C LEU A 292 -1.32 22.63 -4.73
N LYS A 293 -2.09 21.84 -5.50
CA LYS A 293 -1.85 21.51 -6.91
C LYS A 293 -3.17 21.32 -7.66
N PRO A 294 -3.99 22.38 -7.79
CA PRO A 294 -5.25 22.27 -8.51
C PRO A 294 -5.03 21.97 -10.00
N GLY A 295 -5.97 21.28 -10.61
CA GLY A 295 -5.90 20.88 -12.02
C GLY A 295 -4.99 19.68 -12.31
N ASP A 296 -4.40 19.07 -11.28
CA ASP A 296 -3.53 17.91 -11.47
C ASP A 296 -4.01 16.68 -10.64
N ASN A 297 -4.74 15.79 -11.29
CA ASN A 297 -5.29 14.59 -10.64
C ASN A 297 -4.23 13.61 -10.11
N LYS A 298 -2.93 13.81 -10.42
CA LYS A 298 -1.84 13.06 -9.79
C LYS A 298 -1.75 13.30 -8.28
N TYR A 299 -2.41 14.34 -7.78
CA TYR A 299 -2.47 14.70 -6.36
C TYR A 299 -3.87 14.49 -5.75
N ALA A 300 -4.79 13.89 -6.48
CA ALA A 300 -6.15 13.61 -6.01
C ALA A 300 -6.26 12.18 -5.49
N PHE A 301 -6.16 12.02 -4.16
CA PHE A 301 -6.16 10.73 -3.48
C PHE A 301 -7.26 10.64 -2.42
N ASN A 302 -7.86 9.46 -2.27
CA ASN A 302 -8.88 9.22 -1.25
C ASN A 302 -8.62 7.98 -0.38
N GLU A 303 -7.55 7.23 -0.61
CA GLU A 303 -7.25 6.02 0.14
C GLU A 303 -6.97 6.34 1.61
N SER A 304 -6.10 7.31 1.89
CA SER A 304 -5.81 7.74 3.25
C SER A 304 -7.03 8.33 3.98
N LEU A 305 -7.91 9.02 3.26
CA LEU A 305 -9.16 9.54 3.80
C LEU A 305 -10.09 8.40 4.25
N ALA A 306 -10.17 7.32 3.45
CA ALA A 306 -10.95 6.14 3.80
C ALA A 306 -10.35 5.41 5.01
N TYR A 307 -9.04 5.30 5.11
CA TYR A 307 -8.38 4.69 6.28
C TYR A 307 -8.64 5.51 7.56
N ALA A 308 -8.55 6.83 7.49
CA ALA A 308 -8.89 7.70 8.61
C ALA A 308 -10.36 7.53 9.01
N PHE A 309 -11.30 7.52 8.04
CA PHE A 309 -12.71 7.23 8.29
C PHE A 309 -12.91 5.86 8.95
N TRP A 310 -12.32 4.79 8.40
CA TRP A 310 -12.48 3.43 8.89
C TRP A 310 -11.89 3.22 10.28
N LEU A 311 -10.79 3.89 10.62
CA LEU A 311 -10.13 3.71 11.93
C LEU A 311 -10.70 4.62 13.02
N THR A 312 -11.36 5.73 12.66
CA THR A 312 -11.87 6.70 13.65
C THR A 312 -13.40 6.78 13.70
N GLY A 313 -14.07 6.38 12.62
CA GLY A 313 -15.51 6.54 12.45
C GLY A 313 -15.95 7.97 12.17
N ASP A 314 -15.03 8.89 11.86
CA ASP A 314 -15.36 10.30 11.60
C ASP A 314 -15.92 10.49 10.19
N ALA A 315 -17.24 10.74 10.11
CA ALA A 315 -17.94 10.90 8.84
C ALA A 315 -17.55 12.17 8.06
N THR A 316 -16.76 13.07 8.64
CA THR A 316 -16.29 14.28 7.93
C THR A 316 -15.32 13.98 6.78
N PHE A 317 -14.79 12.76 6.70
CA PHE A 317 -13.98 12.30 5.57
C PHE A 317 -14.82 11.89 4.36
N LEU A 318 -16.08 11.52 4.53
CA LEU A 318 -16.94 10.95 3.48
C LEU A 318 -17.14 11.88 2.26
N PRO A 319 -17.45 13.18 2.44
CA PRO A 319 -17.61 14.08 1.29
C PRO A 319 -16.34 14.16 0.44
N GLU A 320 -15.17 14.22 1.05
CA GLU A 320 -13.90 14.38 0.36
C GLU A 320 -13.46 13.10 -0.34
N ILE A 321 -13.76 11.92 0.22
CA ILE A 321 -13.56 10.63 -0.47
C ILE A 321 -14.32 10.63 -1.81
N ASN A 322 -15.58 11.07 -1.79
CA ASN A 322 -16.43 11.09 -2.98
C ASN A 322 -16.01 12.18 -3.97
N ARG A 323 -15.75 13.40 -3.51
CA ARG A 323 -15.30 14.51 -4.36
C ARG A 323 -14.00 14.17 -5.09
N THR A 324 -13.05 13.54 -4.39
CA THR A 324 -11.77 13.14 -4.99
C THR A 324 -11.99 12.10 -6.09
N ALA A 325 -12.90 11.13 -5.89
CA ALA A 325 -13.26 10.20 -6.95
C ALA A 325 -13.94 10.90 -8.14
N ASP A 326 -14.76 11.92 -7.86
CA ASP A 326 -15.43 12.71 -8.91
C ASP A 326 -14.45 13.55 -9.72
N ALA A 327 -13.38 14.06 -9.13
CA ALA A 327 -12.33 14.78 -9.87
C ALA A 327 -11.73 13.94 -11.00
N HIS A 328 -11.64 12.62 -10.80
CA HIS A 328 -11.17 11.70 -11.83
C HIS A 328 -12.16 11.47 -12.99
N ASN A 329 -13.41 11.94 -12.91
CA ASN A 329 -14.36 11.87 -14.02
C ASN A 329 -14.01 12.83 -15.17
N ALA A 330 -13.14 13.81 -14.94
CA ALA A 330 -12.66 14.71 -16.00
C ALA A 330 -11.94 13.98 -17.15
N SER A 331 -11.48 12.75 -16.93
CA SER A 331 -10.87 11.90 -17.95
C SER A 331 -11.76 10.71 -18.31
N PRO A 332 -11.65 10.13 -19.52
CA PRO A 332 -12.43 8.97 -19.93
C PRO A 332 -12.14 7.74 -19.05
N HIS A 333 -13.15 6.85 -18.96
CA HIS A 333 -12.99 5.55 -18.29
C HIS A 333 -12.54 4.44 -19.24
N ALA A 334 -12.66 4.64 -20.55
CA ALA A 334 -12.28 3.69 -21.58
C ALA A 334 -11.37 4.35 -22.61
N TRP A 335 -10.54 3.54 -23.26
CA TRP A 335 -9.58 3.97 -24.27
C TRP A 335 -9.82 3.25 -25.58
N THR A 336 -9.59 3.96 -26.67
CA THR A 336 -9.66 3.43 -28.05
C THR A 336 -8.35 3.72 -28.75
N ALA A 337 -8.14 3.10 -29.93
CA ALA A 337 -6.99 3.41 -30.77
C ALA A 337 -6.88 4.90 -31.10
N ALA A 338 -8.02 5.58 -31.32
CA ALA A 338 -8.06 7.01 -31.64
C ALA A 338 -7.79 7.89 -30.41
N LEU A 339 -8.27 7.48 -29.22
CA LEU A 339 -8.08 8.22 -27.97
C LEU A 339 -6.67 8.00 -27.38
N GLY A 340 -6.09 6.83 -27.64
CA GLY A 340 -4.85 6.39 -27.01
C GLY A 340 -5.04 5.93 -25.58
N PHE A 341 -3.97 5.36 -25.03
CA PHE A 341 -3.86 5.08 -23.60
C PHE A 341 -3.18 6.27 -22.92
N TRP A 342 -3.67 6.70 -21.82
CA TRP A 342 -3.26 7.97 -21.22
C TRP A 342 -1.86 7.91 -20.56
N THR A 343 -1.75 7.37 -19.39
CA THR A 343 -0.56 6.82 -18.76
C THR A 343 -1.02 5.84 -17.71
N GLU A 344 -0.23 4.84 -17.46
CA GLU A 344 -0.55 3.79 -16.48
C GLU A 344 -0.81 4.39 -15.11
N ARG A 345 -0.03 5.39 -14.71
CA ARG A 345 -0.17 6.12 -13.43
C ARG A 345 -1.53 6.81 -13.31
N MET A 346 -1.95 7.52 -14.34
CA MET A 346 -3.23 8.26 -14.29
C MET A 346 -4.41 7.31 -14.18
N VAL A 347 -4.35 6.19 -14.90
CA VAL A 347 -5.37 5.15 -14.83
C VAL A 347 -5.37 4.44 -13.48
N ALA A 348 -4.20 4.18 -12.91
CA ALA A 348 -4.07 3.59 -11.58
C ALA A 348 -4.77 4.45 -10.51
N PHE A 349 -4.51 5.76 -10.50
CA PHE A 349 -5.12 6.67 -9.53
C PHE A 349 -6.63 6.78 -9.71
N LYS A 350 -7.09 6.83 -10.96
CA LYS A 350 -8.51 6.85 -11.29
C LYS A 350 -9.21 5.58 -10.81
N LEU A 351 -8.66 4.41 -11.12
CA LEU A 351 -9.22 3.12 -10.68
C LEU A 351 -9.27 3.06 -9.15
N MET A 352 -8.19 3.43 -8.48
CA MET A 352 -8.10 3.43 -7.02
C MET A 352 -9.13 4.39 -6.40
N ALA A 353 -9.26 5.60 -6.93
CA ALA A 353 -10.19 6.59 -6.40
C ALA A 353 -11.65 6.13 -6.47
N HIS A 354 -12.07 5.57 -7.62
CA HIS A 354 -13.41 5.01 -7.77
C HIS A 354 -13.64 3.78 -6.89
N LEU A 355 -12.64 2.90 -6.80
CA LEU A 355 -12.72 1.70 -5.96
C LEU A 355 -12.90 2.05 -4.49
N ILE A 356 -12.08 2.94 -3.96
CA ILE A 356 -12.14 3.37 -2.55
C ILE A 356 -13.49 4.03 -2.24
N ALA A 357 -13.96 4.94 -3.10
CA ALA A 357 -15.27 5.56 -2.92
C ALA A 357 -16.39 4.51 -2.92
N TRP A 358 -16.35 3.55 -3.86
CA TRP A 358 -17.32 2.45 -3.92
C TRP A 358 -17.25 1.53 -2.69
N GLU A 359 -16.09 1.22 -2.18
CA GLU A 359 -15.95 0.43 -0.95
C GLU A 359 -16.64 1.10 0.23
N VAL A 360 -16.63 2.43 0.27
CA VAL A 360 -17.26 3.22 1.34
C VAL A 360 -18.77 3.33 1.14
N ASP A 361 -19.23 3.80 -0.04
CA ASP A 361 -20.63 4.16 -0.27
C ASP A 361 -21.46 3.10 -1.01
N GLY A 362 -20.82 2.22 -1.80
CA GLY A 362 -21.47 1.20 -2.59
C GLY A 362 -22.21 1.73 -3.81
N ALA A 363 -21.96 2.97 -4.25
CA ALA A 363 -22.69 3.60 -5.35
C ALA A 363 -22.53 2.82 -6.66
N ALA A 364 -23.64 2.51 -7.32
CA ALA A 364 -23.66 1.76 -8.58
C ALA A 364 -22.88 2.46 -9.70
N SER A 365 -22.89 3.79 -9.75
CA SER A 365 -22.09 4.58 -10.69
C SER A 365 -20.60 4.33 -10.56
N ARG A 366 -20.09 4.19 -9.33
CA ARG A 366 -18.68 3.85 -9.07
C ARG A 366 -18.34 2.46 -9.58
N SER A 367 -19.20 1.46 -9.29
CA SER A 367 -19.02 0.10 -9.81
C SER A 367 -18.97 0.09 -11.34
N SER A 368 -19.85 0.83 -12.01
CA SER A 368 -19.84 0.96 -13.47
C SER A 368 -18.54 1.61 -13.99
N SER A 369 -18.04 2.63 -13.32
CA SER A 369 -16.75 3.25 -13.68
C SER A 369 -15.59 2.26 -13.56
N ILE A 370 -15.54 1.49 -12.46
CA ILE A 370 -14.53 0.45 -12.24
C ILE A 370 -14.62 -0.60 -13.36
N ASP A 371 -15.83 -1.05 -13.72
CA ASP A 371 -16.03 -2.03 -14.79
C ASP A 371 -15.52 -1.52 -16.13
N ALA A 372 -15.82 -0.28 -16.48
CA ALA A 372 -15.35 0.33 -17.72
C ALA A 372 -13.82 0.43 -17.76
N ILE A 373 -13.19 0.85 -16.66
CA ILE A 373 -11.74 0.96 -16.57
C ILE A 373 -11.07 -0.43 -16.68
N VAL A 374 -11.54 -1.41 -15.92
CA VAL A 374 -10.95 -2.77 -15.91
C VAL A 374 -11.11 -3.43 -17.29
N ALA A 375 -12.27 -3.29 -17.93
CA ALA A 375 -12.51 -3.81 -19.26
C ALA A 375 -11.59 -3.14 -20.31
N ALA A 376 -11.43 -1.83 -20.26
CA ALA A 376 -10.54 -1.09 -21.13
C ALA A 376 -9.07 -1.48 -20.96
N LEU A 377 -8.63 -1.71 -19.72
CA LEU A 377 -7.28 -2.20 -19.41
C LEU A 377 -7.04 -3.60 -19.99
N GLY A 378 -7.99 -4.51 -19.86
CA GLY A 378 -7.89 -5.86 -20.44
C GLY A 378 -7.73 -5.82 -21.97
N VAL A 379 -8.52 -4.98 -22.65
CA VAL A 379 -8.40 -4.77 -24.09
C VAL A 379 -7.06 -4.12 -24.46
N HIS A 380 -6.63 -3.10 -23.71
CA HIS A 380 -5.38 -2.38 -23.98
C HIS A 380 -4.15 -3.29 -23.79
N GLN A 381 -4.09 -4.05 -22.71
CA GLN A 381 -3.01 -5.00 -22.45
C GLN A 381 -2.89 -6.07 -23.56
N ASN A 382 -4.02 -6.48 -24.11
CA ASN A 382 -4.06 -7.42 -25.24
C ASN A 382 -3.73 -6.74 -26.58
N GLY A 383 -3.58 -5.41 -26.60
CA GLY A 383 -3.32 -4.63 -27.81
C GLY A 383 -4.48 -4.59 -28.78
N ALA A 384 -5.70 -4.95 -28.36
CA ALA A 384 -6.88 -4.97 -29.22
C ALA A 384 -7.39 -3.55 -29.56
N ASN A 385 -6.88 -2.50 -28.93
CA ASN A 385 -7.13 -1.11 -29.29
C ASN A 385 -6.50 -0.72 -30.65
N GLY A 386 -5.65 -1.58 -31.24
CA GLY A 386 -5.09 -1.41 -32.60
C GLY A 386 -3.99 -0.35 -32.74
N ALA A 387 -3.66 0.36 -31.68
CA ALA A 387 -2.65 1.43 -31.74
C ALA A 387 -1.21 0.91 -31.81
N ILE A 388 -0.95 -0.30 -31.30
CA ILE A 388 0.39 -0.89 -31.19
C ILE A 388 0.46 -2.16 -32.05
N PRO A 389 1.52 -2.33 -32.85
CA PRO A 389 1.70 -3.56 -33.61
C PRO A 389 1.65 -4.80 -32.73
N ALA A 390 0.93 -5.82 -33.17
CA ALA A 390 0.85 -7.09 -32.42
C ALA A 390 2.16 -7.88 -32.47
N SER A 391 2.92 -7.76 -33.55
CA SER A 391 4.18 -8.45 -33.74
C SER A 391 5.32 -7.71 -33.01
N GLY A 392 6.10 -8.46 -32.24
CA GLY A 392 7.22 -7.91 -31.47
C GLY A 392 6.85 -7.26 -30.14
N ARG A 393 5.56 -7.05 -29.85
CA ARG A 393 5.14 -6.45 -28.60
C ARG A 393 5.39 -7.39 -27.43
N VAL A 394 5.95 -6.84 -26.34
CA VAL A 394 6.07 -7.54 -25.07
C VAL A 394 4.68 -7.78 -24.46
N ASP A 395 4.35 -9.03 -24.13
CA ASP A 395 3.07 -9.35 -23.51
C ASP A 395 2.96 -8.76 -22.09
N GLY A 396 1.75 -8.37 -21.74
CA GLY A 396 1.42 -7.89 -20.39
C GLY A 396 1.71 -6.42 -20.14
N GLY A 397 2.30 -5.69 -21.09
CA GLY A 397 2.57 -4.26 -20.99
C GLY A 397 1.32 -3.40 -21.24
N PHE A 398 1.34 -2.21 -20.65
CA PHE A 398 0.42 -1.12 -20.94
C PHE A 398 1.26 0.00 -21.56
N TYR A 399 0.85 0.47 -22.74
CA TYR A 399 1.68 1.36 -23.55
C TYR A 399 0.95 2.65 -23.85
N HIS A 400 1.68 3.75 -23.85
CA HIS A 400 1.17 5.08 -24.18
C HIS A 400 2.12 5.82 -25.11
N LEU A 401 1.66 6.89 -25.73
CA LEU A 401 2.47 7.73 -26.61
C LEU A 401 3.41 8.60 -25.78
N GLY A 402 4.60 8.87 -26.30
CA GLY A 402 5.55 9.81 -25.73
C GLY A 402 4.97 11.22 -25.53
N SER A 403 4.05 11.64 -26.38
CA SER A 403 3.29 12.89 -26.21
C SER A 403 2.42 12.95 -24.95
N GLN A 404 2.14 11.82 -24.33
CA GLN A 404 1.40 11.70 -23.06
C GLN A 404 2.32 11.55 -21.84
N HIS A 405 3.59 11.47 -22.05
CA HIS A 405 4.64 11.51 -21.04
C HIS A 405 5.37 12.85 -21.08
N ASP A 406 6.03 13.25 -20.05
CA ASP A 406 6.62 14.59 -19.88
C ASP A 406 7.83 14.88 -20.83
N GLY A 407 7.85 14.31 -22.03
CA GLY A 407 8.85 14.58 -23.07
C GLY A 407 10.09 13.69 -23.00
N ASP A 408 10.04 12.58 -22.30
CA ASP A 408 11.16 11.67 -22.08
C ASP A 408 11.58 10.88 -23.34
N TRP A 409 10.71 10.80 -24.37
CA TRP A 409 10.99 10.15 -25.66
C TRP A 409 10.17 10.74 -26.82
N ASP A 410 10.36 10.24 -28.03
CA ASP A 410 9.65 10.70 -29.22
C ASP A 410 8.12 10.70 -28.99
N ALA A 411 7.50 11.84 -29.26
CA ALA A 411 6.08 12.08 -29.04
C ALA A 411 5.17 11.09 -29.80
N ALA A 412 5.61 10.53 -30.90
CA ALA A 412 4.86 9.58 -31.72
C ALA A 412 5.18 8.11 -31.42
N ALA A 413 6.21 7.83 -30.62
CA ALA A 413 6.59 6.48 -30.26
C ALA A 413 5.73 5.93 -29.10
N PHE A 414 5.43 4.63 -29.13
CA PHE A 414 4.76 3.92 -28.04
C PHE A 414 5.77 3.31 -27.08
N GLY A 415 5.59 3.60 -25.81
CA GLY A 415 6.38 3.03 -24.73
C GLY A 415 5.56 2.67 -23.52
N GLY A 416 6.12 1.86 -22.65
CA GLY A 416 5.58 1.50 -21.35
C GLY A 416 6.50 1.96 -20.22
N SER A 417 5.93 2.51 -19.17
CA SER A 417 6.67 2.84 -17.97
C SER A 417 6.55 1.72 -16.94
N THR A 418 7.68 1.17 -16.50
CA THR A 418 7.68 0.05 -15.54
C THR A 418 7.09 0.47 -14.20
N TRP A 419 7.53 1.60 -13.66
CA TRP A 419 7.06 2.07 -12.37
C TRP A 419 5.60 2.55 -12.39
N MET A 420 5.15 3.18 -13.49
CA MET A 420 3.73 3.53 -13.64
C MET A 420 2.86 2.28 -13.77
N THR A 421 3.37 1.25 -14.46
CA THR A 421 2.70 -0.06 -14.53
C THR A 421 2.67 -0.74 -13.15
N ALA A 422 3.68 -0.54 -12.29
CA ALA A 422 3.65 -1.05 -10.91
C ALA A 422 2.52 -0.39 -10.10
N LEU A 423 2.31 0.93 -10.22
CA LEU A 423 1.16 1.61 -9.62
C LEU A 423 -0.18 1.08 -10.15
N LEU A 424 -0.26 0.81 -11.45
CA LEU A 424 -1.46 0.22 -12.05
C LEU A 424 -1.71 -1.22 -11.56
N SER A 425 -0.66 -2.01 -11.43
CA SER A 425 -0.73 -3.36 -10.85
C SER A 425 -1.24 -3.32 -9.40
N ASP A 426 -0.82 -2.34 -8.60
CA ASP A 426 -1.34 -2.14 -7.24
C ASP A 426 -2.85 -1.83 -7.25
N ALA A 427 -3.31 -0.95 -8.13
CA ALA A 427 -4.73 -0.63 -8.24
C ALA A 427 -5.58 -1.83 -8.71
N LEU A 428 -5.08 -2.62 -9.66
CA LEU A 428 -5.74 -3.85 -10.12
C LEU A 428 -5.79 -4.91 -9.01
N ARG A 429 -4.69 -5.12 -8.31
CA ARG A 429 -4.62 -5.99 -7.14
C ARG A 429 -5.63 -5.58 -6.07
N ARG A 430 -5.71 -4.28 -5.79
CA ARG A 430 -6.65 -3.72 -4.81
C ARG A 430 -8.11 -3.93 -5.22
N ALA A 431 -8.40 -3.97 -6.52
CA ALA A 431 -9.73 -4.26 -7.05
C ALA A 431 -10.09 -5.76 -6.96
N TYR A 432 -9.11 -6.66 -6.92
CA TYR A 432 -9.36 -8.10 -7.02
C TYR A 432 -10.33 -8.65 -5.97
N PRO A 433 -10.25 -8.35 -4.67
CA PRO A 433 -11.17 -8.90 -3.66
C PRO A 433 -12.63 -8.49 -3.85
N SER A 434 -12.88 -7.44 -4.62
CA SER A 434 -14.25 -6.98 -4.95
C SER A 434 -14.82 -7.63 -6.21
N ASP A 435 -13.98 -8.32 -6.96
CA ASP A 435 -14.33 -8.86 -8.29
C ASP A 435 -14.07 -10.37 -8.40
N GLU A 436 -12.92 -10.82 -7.94
CA GLU A 436 -12.43 -12.22 -7.93
C GLU A 436 -12.59 -12.93 -9.29
N THR A 437 -12.45 -12.17 -10.41
CA THR A 437 -12.55 -12.73 -11.75
C THR A 437 -11.21 -13.23 -12.27
N GLN A 438 -11.24 -14.30 -13.04
CA GLN A 438 -10.06 -14.84 -13.74
C GLN A 438 -9.43 -13.77 -14.66
N ALA A 439 -10.25 -12.99 -15.36
CA ALA A 439 -9.77 -11.94 -16.27
C ALA A 439 -8.91 -10.89 -15.56
N LEU A 440 -9.32 -10.46 -14.37
CA LEU A 440 -8.55 -9.50 -13.57
C LEU A 440 -7.25 -10.13 -13.04
N ALA A 441 -7.32 -11.36 -12.54
CA ALA A 441 -6.15 -12.11 -12.11
C ALA A 441 -5.14 -12.32 -13.25
N ASP A 442 -5.62 -12.66 -14.44
CA ASP A 442 -4.78 -12.83 -15.64
C ASP A 442 -4.14 -11.52 -16.08
N THR A 443 -4.85 -10.39 -15.96
CA THR A 443 -4.29 -9.07 -16.26
C THR A 443 -3.09 -8.77 -15.35
N ILE A 444 -3.21 -9.04 -14.04
CA ILE A 444 -2.11 -8.84 -13.09
C ILE A 444 -0.97 -9.83 -13.38
N ARG A 445 -1.27 -11.10 -13.55
CA ARG A 445 -0.29 -12.16 -13.84
C ARG A 445 0.52 -11.87 -15.10
N ARG A 446 -0.12 -11.45 -16.19
CA ARG A 446 0.54 -11.14 -17.46
C ARG A 446 1.49 -9.96 -17.37
N SER A 447 1.22 -8.97 -16.52
CA SER A 447 2.15 -7.85 -16.32
C SER A 447 3.53 -8.29 -15.84
N GLY A 448 3.65 -9.47 -15.22
CA GLY A 448 4.93 -10.07 -14.82
C GLY A 448 5.90 -10.27 -15.99
N ALA A 449 5.40 -10.66 -17.18
CA ALA A 449 6.23 -10.79 -18.38
C ALA A 449 6.79 -9.44 -18.82
N PHE A 450 5.97 -8.40 -18.82
CA PHE A 450 6.40 -7.04 -19.12
C PHE A 450 7.48 -6.57 -18.14
N PHE A 451 7.24 -6.67 -16.84
CA PHE A 451 8.25 -6.26 -15.84
C PHE A 451 9.58 -6.99 -16.04
N ARG A 452 9.53 -8.32 -16.18
CA ARG A 452 10.74 -9.13 -16.35
C ARG A 452 11.54 -8.76 -17.60
N GLN A 453 10.88 -8.50 -18.71
CA GLN A 453 11.53 -8.09 -19.96
C GLN A 453 12.04 -6.66 -19.93
N SER A 454 11.44 -5.81 -19.12
CA SER A 454 11.88 -4.42 -18.92
C SER A 454 13.09 -4.27 -18.01
N LEU A 455 13.59 -5.36 -17.41
CA LEU A 455 14.76 -5.28 -16.53
C LEU A 455 16.06 -5.19 -17.33
N ARG A 456 16.97 -4.33 -16.91
CA ARG A 456 18.35 -4.30 -17.38
C ARG A 456 19.30 -4.85 -16.31
N THR A 457 20.46 -5.33 -16.76
CA THR A 457 21.54 -5.73 -15.86
C THR A 457 22.33 -4.52 -15.41
N GLU A 458 22.47 -4.36 -14.10
CA GLU A 458 23.38 -3.42 -13.47
C GLU A 458 24.66 -4.15 -13.08
N SER A 459 25.80 -3.61 -13.51
CA SER A 459 27.09 -4.22 -13.22
C SER A 459 28.00 -3.24 -12.52
N GLY A 460 28.47 -3.64 -11.34
CA GLY A 460 29.63 -3.03 -10.70
C GLY A 460 29.39 -1.91 -9.71
N GLN A 461 28.28 -1.20 -9.72
CA GLN A 461 28.04 -0.09 -8.78
C GLN A 461 28.09 -0.53 -7.32
N TYR A 462 27.60 -1.74 -7.02
CA TYR A 462 27.57 -2.33 -5.68
C TYR A 462 28.51 -3.52 -5.52
N GLY A 463 29.43 -3.73 -6.46
CA GLY A 463 30.35 -4.87 -6.44
C GLY A 463 29.73 -6.22 -6.80
N VAL A 464 28.46 -6.24 -7.16
CA VAL A 464 27.72 -7.43 -7.59
C VAL A 464 26.86 -7.07 -8.81
N SER A 465 26.48 -8.09 -9.58
CA SER A 465 25.54 -7.91 -10.68
C SER A 465 24.12 -8.01 -10.16
N THR A 466 23.30 -7.02 -10.45
CA THR A 466 21.88 -6.96 -10.09
C THR A 466 21.03 -6.63 -11.31
N ARG A 467 19.72 -6.56 -11.15
CA ARG A 467 18.81 -6.10 -12.20
C ARG A 467 17.97 -4.92 -11.69
N ALA A 468 17.92 -3.85 -12.49
CA ALA A 468 17.08 -2.69 -12.23
C ALA A 468 15.96 -2.60 -13.27
N PRO A 469 14.76 -2.11 -12.88
CA PRO A 469 13.72 -1.83 -13.85
C PRO A 469 14.11 -0.61 -14.68
N ARG A 470 13.94 -0.67 -16.00
CA ARG A 470 14.04 0.52 -16.83
C ARG A 470 12.90 1.47 -16.53
N TYR A 471 13.19 2.75 -16.51
CA TYR A 471 12.17 3.78 -16.28
C TYR A 471 11.05 3.71 -17.33
N VAL A 472 11.43 3.61 -18.60
CA VAL A 472 10.56 3.40 -19.75
C VAL A 472 11.22 2.43 -20.74
N VAL A 473 10.39 1.70 -21.49
CA VAL A 473 10.81 0.78 -22.56
C VAL A 473 9.93 0.98 -23.77
N GLU A 474 10.48 0.72 -24.96
CA GLU A 474 9.66 0.61 -26.16
C GLU A 474 8.69 -0.59 -26.07
N TYR A 475 7.68 -0.61 -26.92
CA TYR A 475 6.67 -1.67 -26.90
C TYR A 475 7.22 -3.09 -27.14
N ASP A 476 8.41 -3.19 -27.75
CA ASP A 476 9.11 -4.46 -27.98
C ASP A 476 10.10 -4.83 -26.85
N GLY A 477 10.18 -4.01 -25.80
CA GLY A 477 11.07 -4.21 -24.67
C GLY A 477 12.48 -3.65 -24.84
N SER A 478 12.78 -3.00 -25.97
CA SER A 478 14.06 -2.33 -26.20
C SER A 478 14.17 -1.00 -25.45
N ASP A 479 15.38 -0.49 -25.35
CA ASP A 479 15.65 0.81 -24.73
C ASP A 479 15.29 1.96 -25.68
N PHE A 480 14.65 3.00 -25.15
CA PHE A 480 14.62 4.28 -25.82
C PHE A 480 16.03 4.89 -25.84
N ALA A 481 16.43 5.44 -26.96
CA ALA A 481 17.75 6.07 -27.11
C ALA A 481 17.99 7.24 -26.13
N GLN A 482 16.95 7.77 -25.52
CA GLN A 482 16.99 8.92 -24.61
C GLN A 482 16.66 8.55 -23.15
N ALA A 483 16.42 7.26 -22.84
CA ALA A 483 16.12 6.84 -21.48
C ALA A 483 17.29 7.16 -20.53
N SER A 484 16.99 7.84 -19.45
CA SER A 484 17.98 8.17 -18.42
C SER A 484 18.18 7.00 -17.47
N PRO A 485 19.37 6.40 -17.40
CA PRO A 485 19.67 5.31 -16.46
C PRO A 485 19.54 5.70 -14.99
N LEU A 486 19.56 6.99 -14.68
CA LEU A 486 19.63 7.50 -13.31
C LEU A 486 18.35 7.27 -12.49
N HIS A 487 17.22 7.02 -13.15
CA HIS A 487 15.93 6.85 -12.47
C HIS A 487 15.51 5.38 -12.28
N ASP A 488 16.24 4.45 -12.85
CA ASP A 488 15.84 3.04 -12.89
C ASP A 488 15.86 2.38 -11.51
N GLU A 489 16.90 2.63 -10.70
CA GLU A 489 17.03 2.06 -9.37
C GLU A 489 15.99 2.58 -8.38
N GLU A 490 15.49 3.78 -8.64
CA GLU A 490 14.53 4.47 -7.76
C GLU A 490 13.20 3.73 -7.63
N HIS A 491 12.87 2.91 -8.60
CA HIS A 491 11.63 2.15 -8.67
C HIS A 491 11.81 0.64 -8.44
N ALA A 492 12.96 0.25 -7.94
CA ALA A 492 13.25 -1.17 -7.73
C ALA A 492 12.30 -1.82 -6.70
N LEU A 493 11.91 -1.10 -5.64
CA LEU A 493 10.99 -1.63 -4.64
C LEU A 493 9.56 -1.80 -5.20
N ASP A 494 9.05 -0.80 -5.90
CA ASP A 494 7.72 -0.81 -6.51
C ASP A 494 7.57 -1.97 -7.50
N VAL A 495 8.58 -2.11 -8.37
CA VAL A 495 8.59 -3.15 -9.40
C VAL A 495 8.81 -4.54 -8.78
N SER A 496 9.60 -4.65 -7.71
CA SER A 496 9.71 -5.91 -6.95
C SER A 496 8.35 -6.35 -6.40
N ALA A 497 7.59 -5.40 -5.85
CA ALA A 497 6.24 -5.68 -5.34
C ALA A 497 5.30 -6.11 -6.48
N ALA A 498 5.32 -5.43 -7.61
CA ALA A 498 4.49 -5.77 -8.77
C ALA A 498 4.84 -7.15 -9.35
N LEU A 499 6.13 -7.49 -9.44
CA LEU A 499 6.60 -8.83 -9.83
C LEU A 499 6.14 -9.91 -8.84
N ALA A 500 6.20 -9.64 -7.53
CA ALA A 500 5.77 -10.59 -6.51
C ALA A 500 4.26 -10.85 -6.59
N TRP A 501 3.46 -9.84 -6.83
CA TRP A 501 2.02 -10.01 -7.04
C TRP A 501 1.71 -10.76 -8.34
N ALA A 502 2.44 -10.48 -9.43
CA ALA A 502 2.28 -11.24 -10.67
C ALA A 502 2.61 -12.73 -10.49
N ASP A 503 3.65 -13.05 -9.73
CA ASP A 503 4.02 -14.41 -9.37
C ASP A 503 2.97 -15.09 -8.49
N TYR A 504 2.47 -14.38 -7.48
CA TYR A 504 1.37 -14.85 -6.62
C TYR A 504 0.11 -15.20 -7.43
N PHE A 505 -0.32 -14.32 -8.34
CA PHE A 505 -1.48 -14.59 -9.20
C PHE A 505 -1.20 -15.70 -10.23
N GLY A 506 0.05 -15.90 -10.61
CA GLY A 506 0.47 -17.07 -11.36
C GLY A 506 0.31 -18.38 -10.56
N ALA A 507 0.69 -18.36 -9.29
CA ALA A 507 0.53 -19.50 -8.39
C ALA A 507 -0.95 -19.77 -8.03
N LEU A 508 -1.75 -18.72 -7.89
CA LEU A 508 -3.18 -18.84 -7.55
C LEU A 508 -4.01 -19.37 -8.71
N ASN A 509 -3.75 -18.89 -9.93
CA ASN A 509 -4.63 -19.10 -11.10
C ASN A 509 -3.92 -19.76 -12.30
N GLY A 510 -2.60 -20.06 -12.18
CA GLY A 510 -1.73 -20.71 -13.20
C GLY A 510 -1.82 -20.18 -14.63
N PRO A 511 -0.84 -20.47 -15.49
CA PRO A 511 0.46 -21.05 -15.18
C PRO A 511 1.42 -20.03 -14.57
N ARG A 512 2.24 -20.47 -13.63
CA ARG A 512 3.30 -19.66 -13.03
C ARG A 512 4.48 -19.51 -13.99
N ASP A 513 5.04 -18.31 -14.09
CA ASP A 513 6.30 -18.06 -14.80
C ASP A 513 7.49 -18.35 -13.85
N PRO A 514 8.29 -19.41 -14.09
CA PRO A 514 9.39 -19.76 -13.20
C PRO A 514 10.53 -18.73 -13.16
N LEU A 515 10.54 -17.78 -14.09
CA LEU A 515 11.55 -16.73 -14.16
C LEU A 515 11.20 -15.49 -13.31
N LEU A 516 10.00 -15.41 -12.74
CA LEU A 516 9.62 -14.27 -11.91
C LEU A 516 10.34 -14.29 -10.56
N ALA A 517 10.41 -15.40 -9.88
CA ALA A 517 11.07 -15.48 -8.58
C ALA A 517 12.55 -15.04 -8.61
N PRO A 518 13.39 -15.50 -9.55
CA PRO A 518 14.74 -14.95 -9.72
C PRO A 518 14.77 -13.45 -10.04
N ALA A 519 13.82 -12.96 -10.84
CA ALA A 519 13.74 -11.56 -11.18
C ALA A 519 13.42 -10.69 -9.94
N ILE A 520 12.44 -11.11 -9.13
CA ILE A 520 12.09 -10.44 -7.86
C ILE A 520 13.31 -10.31 -6.97
N ALA A 521 14.03 -11.41 -6.74
CA ALA A 521 15.22 -11.42 -5.89
C ALA A 521 16.30 -10.45 -6.37
N GLN A 522 16.54 -10.37 -7.68
CA GLN A 522 17.57 -9.50 -8.25
C GLN A 522 17.18 -8.02 -8.21
N VAL A 523 15.92 -7.69 -8.48
CA VAL A 523 15.43 -6.31 -8.41
C VAL A 523 15.37 -5.84 -6.95
N TYR A 524 14.90 -6.70 -6.04
CA TYR A 524 14.92 -6.38 -4.61
C TYR A 524 16.34 -6.19 -4.08
N LEU A 525 17.30 -6.98 -4.56
CA LEU A 525 18.72 -6.78 -4.22
C LEU A 525 19.23 -5.40 -4.66
N THR A 526 18.84 -4.94 -5.84
CA THR A 526 19.15 -3.57 -6.29
C THR A 526 18.63 -2.53 -5.30
N TYR A 527 17.39 -2.68 -4.86
CA TYR A 527 16.80 -1.81 -3.84
C TYR A 527 17.58 -1.86 -2.51
N ASP A 528 17.81 -3.07 -1.94
CA ASP A 528 18.51 -3.24 -0.66
C ASP A 528 19.94 -2.66 -0.69
N LEU A 529 20.66 -2.86 -1.79
CA LEU A 529 22.01 -2.30 -1.97
C LEU A 529 21.98 -0.79 -2.13
N SER A 530 21.03 -0.26 -2.88
CA SER A 530 20.83 1.18 -3.07
C SER A 530 20.54 1.86 -1.73
N VAL A 531 19.60 1.35 -0.95
CA VAL A 531 19.27 1.86 0.38
C VAL A 531 20.50 1.80 1.29
N ASN A 532 21.15 0.64 1.40
CA ASN A 532 22.33 0.48 2.24
C ASN A 532 23.50 1.40 1.83
N PHE A 533 23.66 1.69 0.55
CA PHE A 533 24.66 2.64 0.06
C PHE A 533 24.42 4.04 0.63
N TRP A 534 23.17 4.50 0.64
CA TRP A 534 22.82 5.83 1.12
C TRP A 534 22.84 5.94 2.63
N ILE A 535 22.50 4.86 3.38
CA ILE A 535 22.39 4.85 4.85
C ILE A 535 23.70 4.55 5.58
N ARG A 536 24.68 3.97 4.95
CA ARG A 536 25.90 3.55 5.64
C ARG A 536 26.60 4.72 6.34
N PRO A 537 27.32 4.46 7.46
CA PRO A 537 27.97 5.51 8.25
C PRO A 537 28.96 6.41 7.51
N ALA A 538 29.53 5.93 6.41
CA ALA A 538 30.46 6.69 5.56
C ALA A 538 29.82 7.14 4.24
N GLY A 539 28.49 6.99 4.08
CA GLY A 539 27.78 7.42 2.88
C GLY A 539 27.54 8.93 2.87
N PRO A 540 27.10 9.48 1.73
CA PRO A 540 26.84 10.92 1.57
C PRO A 540 25.81 11.45 2.60
N LEU A 541 24.95 10.59 3.11
CA LEU A 541 23.91 10.91 4.09
C LEU A 541 24.22 10.34 5.47
N SER A 542 25.48 10.06 5.75
CA SER A 542 25.93 9.58 7.06
C SER A 542 25.44 10.49 8.19
N GLY A 543 24.75 9.91 9.17
CA GLY A 543 24.20 10.63 10.32
C GLY A 543 22.89 11.38 10.03
N LEU A 544 22.37 11.32 8.81
CA LEU A 544 21.06 11.83 8.44
C LEU A 544 20.13 10.66 8.16
N ALA A 545 18.83 10.84 8.43
CA ALA A 545 17.83 9.82 8.17
C ALA A 545 17.80 9.50 6.70
N ALA A 546 18.12 8.34 6.51
CA ALA A 546 18.68 7.85 5.32
C ALA A 546 17.64 7.37 4.34
N PHE A 547 16.70 8.17 4.02
CA PHE A 547 15.93 7.89 2.83
C PHE A 547 16.40 8.78 1.70
N ARG A 548 16.60 8.14 0.57
CA ARG A 548 16.54 8.76 -0.71
C ARG A 548 15.20 9.43 -0.89
N VAL A 549 15.01 10.62 -0.38
CA VAL A 549 13.78 11.38 -0.53
C VAL A 549 13.93 12.54 -1.50
N ASN A 550 14.89 12.46 -2.38
CA ASN A 550 15.00 13.35 -3.53
C ASN A 550 14.53 12.63 -4.82
N PRO A 551 13.46 13.06 -5.47
CA PRO A 551 12.57 14.17 -5.08
C PRO A 551 11.70 13.83 -3.87
N TRP A 552 11.13 14.81 -3.20
CA TRP A 552 10.39 14.68 -1.93
C TRP A 552 9.21 13.70 -1.95
N ARG A 553 8.65 13.43 -3.12
CA ARG A 553 7.58 12.44 -3.35
C ARG A 553 8.06 11.00 -3.25
N LYS A 554 9.36 10.76 -3.31
CA LYS A 554 9.95 9.44 -3.46
C LYS A 554 9.59 8.47 -2.35
N TRP A 555 9.52 8.95 -1.13
CA TRP A 555 9.09 8.13 0.00
C TRP A 555 7.70 7.52 -0.21
N GLY A 556 6.75 8.29 -0.74
CA GLY A 556 5.43 7.78 -1.13
C GLY A 556 5.52 6.74 -2.26
N TRP A 557 6.40 6.95 -3.25
CA TRP A 557 6.56 6.00 -4.34
C TRP A 557 7.02 4.63 -3.85
N GLU A 558 8.11 4.61 -3.12
CA GLU A 558 8.77 3.38 -2.72
C GLU A 558 7.93 2.56 -1.76
N HIS A 559 7.16 3.21 -0.90
CA HIS A 559 6.52 2.53 0.23
C HIS A 559 5.00 2.41 0.14
N ARG A 560 4.37 3.06 -0.83
CA ARG A 560 2.90 2.98 -0.98
C ARG A 560 2.44 1.60 -1.45
N THR A 561 3.14 1.01 -2.41
CA THR A 561 2.74 -0.21 -3.10
C THR A 561 3.40 -1.48 -2.56
N SER A 562 4.41 -1.33 -1.70
CA SER A 562 5.30 -2.42 -1.28
C SER A 562 4.87 -3.15 -0.01
N ASP A 563 3.83 -2.71 0.69
CA ASP A 563 3.42 -3.26 1.99
C ASP A 563 3.05 -4.75 1.96
N GLY A 564 2.59 -5.25 0.82
CA GLY A 564 2.28 -6.66 0.61
C GLY A 564 3.39 -7.50 -0.03
N LEU A 565 4.54 -6.91 -0.38
CA LEU A 565 5.63 -7.59 -1.07
C LEU A 565 6.07 -8.89 -0.39
N SER A 566 6.42 -8.78 0.88
CA SER A 566 6.94 -9.90 1.66
C SER A 566 5.91 -11.03 1.79
N TRP A 567 4.64 -10.67 2.00
CA TRP A 567 3.57 -11.65 2.07
C TRP A 567 3.36 -12.34 0.71
N ALA A 568 3.31 -11.58 -0.39
CA ALA A 568 3.13 -12.15 -1.72
C ALA A 568 4.27 -13.11 -2.09
N MET A 569 5.51 -12.76 -1.74
CA MET A 569 6.68 -13.63 -1.94
C MET A 569 6.56 -14.94 -1.17
N LEU A 570 6.12 -14.90 0.10
CA LEU A 570 5.94 -16.11 0.91
C LEU A 570 4.76 -16.93 0.42
N ALA A 571 3.62 -16.30 0.15
CA ALA A 571 2.40 -16.97 -0.27
C ALA A 571 2.52 -17.66 -1.65
N SER A 572 3.39 -17.16 -2.53
CA SER A 572 3.69 -17.78 -3.82
C SER A 572 4.76 -18.88 -3.73
N SER A 573 5.54 -18.92 -2.66
CA SER A 573 6.80 -19.69 -2.57
C SER A 573 6.71 -20.99 -1.77
N VAL A 574 5.61 -21.73 -1.78
CA VAL A 574 5.43 -22.96 -0.98
C VAL A 574 6.62 -23.95 -1.09
N GLU A 575 7.58 -23.72 -1.98
CA GLU A 575 8.92 -24.34 -2.03
C GLU A 575 9.90 -23.53 -2.90
N SER A 576 10.12 -22.24 -2.65
CA SER A 576 11.17 -21.57 -3.41
C SER A 576 12.52 -21.71 -2.69
N PRO A 577 13.51 -22.38 -3.30
CA PRO A 577 14.87 -22.46 -2.77
C PRO A 577 15.56 -21.10 -2.63
N LEU A 578 14.94 -20.02 -3.12
CA LEU A 578 15.44 -18.65 -2.97
C LEU A 578 15.53 -18.20 -1.52
N PHE A 579 14.60 -18.65 -0.66
CA PHE A 579 14.66 -18.34 0.76
C PHE A 579 15.62 -19.25 1.54
N ALA A 580 15.86 -20.48 1.06
CA ALA A 580 16.80 -21.39 1.72
C ALA A 580 18.27 -21.09 1.38
N ASN A 581 18.60 -20.56 0.20
CA ASN A 581 19.98 -20.44 -0.26
C ASN A 581 20.38 -19.06 -0.82
N GLY A 582 19.44 -18.19 -1.20
CA GLY A 582 19.74 -16.90 -1.86
C GLY A 582 20.07 -15.78 -0.88
N PHE A 583 19.34 -15.70 0.22
CA PHE A 583 19.55 -14.67 1.24
C PHE A 583 20.67 -14.99 2.24
N GLU A 584 20.97 -16.27 2.50
CA GLU A 584 22.12 -16.64 3.33
C GLU A 584 23.45 -16.24 2.69
N VAL A 585 23.57 -16.31 1.37
CA VAL A 585 24.76 -15.84 0.64
C VAL A 585 24.93 -14.33 0.78
N LEU A 586 23.85 -13.56 0.88
CA LEU A 586 23.90 -12.11 1.06
C LEU A 586 24.23 -11.72 2.51
N SER A 587 23.76 -12.47 3.50
CA SER A 587 24.11 -12.23 4.92
C SER A 587 25.58 -12.51 5.19
N SER A 588 26.17 -13.52 4.56
CA SER A 588 27.60 -13.85 4.71
C SER A 588 28.52 -12.81 4.07
N LYS A 589 28.09 -12.12 2.99
CA LYS A 589 28.86 -11.02 2.39
C LYS A 589 28.76 -9.70 3.16
N ARG A 590 27.75 -9.52 4.03
CA ARG A 590 27.69 -8.35 4.94
C ARG A 590 28.85 -8.28 5.93
N THR A 591 29.47 -9.41 6.28
CA THR A 591 30.60 -9.46 7.22
C THR A 591 31.89 -8.93 6.57
N VAL A 592 31.96 -8.80 5.26
CA VAL A 592 33.16 -8.35 4.52
C VAL A 592 33.14 -6.85 4.19
N LEU A 593 31.99 -6.18 4.36
CA LEU A 593 31.82 -4.75 4.07
C LEU A 593 31.65 -3.87 5.34
N LYS A 594 32.05 -4.38 6.50
CA LYS A 594 32.16 -3.59 7.74
C LYS A 594 33.50 -2.90 7.86
#